data_cc26704a9e79548b783700b2b708b15f
#
_entry.id   cc26704a9e79548b783700b2b708b15f
#
_cell.length_a   1.000
_cell.length_b   1.000
_cell.length_c   1.000
_cell.angle_alpha   90.00
_cell.angle_beta   90.00
_cell.angle_gamma   90.00
#
_symmetry.space_group_name_H-M   'P 1'
#
loop_
_entity.id
_entity.type
_entity.pdbx_description
1 polymer ?
#
loop_
_entity_poly.entity_id
_entity_poly.type
_entity_poly.pdbx_seq_one_letter_code
_entity_poly.pdbx_strand_id
1 'polypeptide(L)'
;MNNSKYGKLKVILGVPIAIVLLWLLASLYLTSQSTALIFDNKVSWAPVPNFGYNLDFLRDSKDRAISVWTFDNPQSNKVILYLHGNSGRINDFFVDLKKYGTVVSPAYPGYHESEGNPDTEGVYEAALLTYDNLVNTKGINPSNIIIMGHSMGGSPAVYVASQRPEAKKLIVINTFSSIKSMCERQYSILCGFTGDILNTASYATKVTIPVRHFVYKGDLSVPPAEGKKLFENFTSSNDKVIVELDKYTHTYPDLNEVFTQAGEAN
;
A
#
# COMPACT_ATOMS: atom_id res chain seq x y z
N MET A 1 15.41 63.88 -6.41
CA MET A 1 15.28 62.84 -7.47
C MET A 1 15.81 61.47 -7.01
N ASN A 2 15.20 60.80 -6.04
CA ASN A 2 15.74 59.47 -5.58
C ASN A 2 14.65 58.43 -5.26
N ASN A 3 13.33 58.71 -5.45
CA ASN A 3 12.26 57.77 -5.10
C ASN A 3 12.00 56.67 -6.16
N SER A 4 12.42 56.87 -7.42
CA SER A 4 12.17 55.93 -8.52
C SER A 4 13.03 54.66 -8.47
N LYS A 5 14.27 54.74 -7.99
CA LYS A 5 15.17 53.56 -7.89
C LYS A 5 14.73 52.58 -6.77
N TYR A 6 14.28 53.10 -5.64
CA TYR A 6 13.81 52.30 -4.50
C TYR A 6 12.45 51.62 -4.81
N GLY A 7 11.60 52.26 -5.58
CA GLY A 7 10.36 51.66 -6.03
C GLY A 7 10.55 50.44 -6.97
N LYS A 8 11.44 50.60 -7.95
CA LYS A 8 11.79 49.48 -8.87
C LYS A 8 12.50 48.34 -8.17
N LEU A 9 13.40 48.63 -7.18
CA LEU A 9 14.07 47.57 -6.41
C LEU A 9 13.09 46.81 -5.52
N LYS A 10 12.11 47.46 -4.89
CA LYS A 10 11.07 46.81 -4.10
C LYS A 10 10.16 45.90 -4.96
N VAL A 11 9.84 46.28 -6.18
CA VAL A 11 9.07 45.45 -7.13
C VAL A 11 9.93 44.28 -7.60
N ILE A 12 11.20 44.49 -7.93
CA ILE A 12 12.11 43.44 -8.40
C ILE A 12 12.35 42.37 -7.33
N LEU A 13 12.42 42.73 -6.04
CA LEU A 13 12.57 41.78 -4.93
C LEU A 13 11.23 41.20 -4.46
N GLY A 14 10.11 41.93 -4.60
CA GLY A 14 8.80 41.50 -4.16
C GLY A 14 8.20 40.37 -4.99
N VAL A 15 8.44 40.34 -6.31
CA VAL A 15 7.93 39.30 -7.20
C VAL A 15 8.51 37.91 -6.88
N PRO A 16 9.83 37.70 -6.78
CA PRO A 16 10.36 36.38 -6.43
C PRO A 16 9.95 35.95 -5.02
N ILE A 17 9.85 36.84 -4.06
CA ILE A 17 9.36 36.51 -2.71
C ILE A 17 7.90 36.06 -2.77
N ALA A 18 7.03 36.73 -3.52
CA ALA A 18 5.65 36.33 -3.68
C ALA A 18 5.53 34.95 -4.34
N ILE A 19 6.35 34.65 -5.36
CA ILE A 19 6.37 33.34 -6.01
C ILE A 19 6.79 32.26 -5.01
N VAL A 20 7.82 32.48 -4.22
CA VAL A 20 8.27 31.53 -3.18
C VAL A 20 7.19 31.31 -2.12
N LEU A 21 6.50 32.34 -1.68
CA LEU A 21 5.40 32.24 -0.72
C LEU A 21 4.22 31.46 -1.29
N LEU A 22 3.84 31.71 -2.54
CA LEU A 22 2.78 30.96 -3.24
C LEU A 22 3.16 29.49 -3.38
N TRP A 23 4.41 29.21 -3.73
CA TRP A 23 4.93 27.83 -3.80
C TRP A 23 4.86 27.13 -2.43
N LEU A 24 5.30 27.80 -1.36
CA LEU A 24 5.22 27.28 0.01
C LEU A 24 3.79 26.98 0.42
N LEU A 25 2.85 27.92 0.16
CA LEU A 25 1.43 27.75 0.48
C LEU A 25 0.82 26.57 -0.31
N ALA A 26 1.11 26.46 -1.60
CA ALA A 26 0.64 25.36 -2.43
C ALA A 26 1.21 24.01 -1.94
N SER A 27 2.50 23.95 -1.61
CA SER A 27 3.14 22.77 -1.07
C SER A 27 2.54 22.34 0.29
N LEU A 28 2.33 23.29 1.20
CA LEU A 28 1.71 23.05 2.50
C LEU A 28 0.26 22.57 2.34
N TYR A 29 -0.50 23.18 1.41
CA TYR A 29 -1.85 22.74 1.11
C TYR A 29 -1.89 21.30 0.59
N LEU A 30 -1.06 20.94 -0.41
CA LEU A 30 -0.97 19.57 -0.92
C LEU A 30 -0.57 18.58 0.19
N THR A 31 0.37 18.95 1.04
CA THR A 31 0.77 18.13 2.19
C THR A 31 -0.40 17.91 3.15
N SER A 32 -1.17 18.96 3.45
CA SER A 32 -2.34 18.85 4.35
C SER A 32 -3.46 17.96 3.78
N GLN A 33 -3.59 17.90 2.45
CA GLN A 33 -4.57 17.06 1.78
C GLN A 33 -4.07 15.63 1.51
N SER A 34 -2.78 15.38 1.62
CA SER A 34 -2.17 14.11 1.21
C SER A 34 -2.80 12.90 1.90
N THR A 35 -3.06 12.96 3.21
CA THR A 35 -3.72 11.86 3.95
C THR A 35 -5.12 11.58 3.41
N ALA A 36 -5.93 12.63 3.18
CA ALA A 36 -7.29 12.46 2.66
C ALA A 36 -7.33 11.98 1.20
N LEU A 37 -6.30 12.30 0.40
CA LEU A 37 -6.18 11.84 -0.99
C LEU A 37 -5.69 10.39 -1.08
N ILE A 38 -4.85 9.98 -0.12
CA ILE A 38 -4.26 8.64 -0.10
C ILE A 38 -5.21 7.63 0.51
N PHE A 39 -5.91 7.99 1.58
CA PHE A 39 -6.82 7.11 2.30
C PHE A 39 -8.26 7.45 1.97
N ASP A 40 -8.78 6.86 0.88
CA ASP A 40 -10.18 7.05 0.46
C ASP A 40 -11.11 6.10 1.21
N ASN A 41 -11.26 6.34 2.51
CA ASN A 41 -12.18 5.57 3.36
C ASN A 41 -13.66 5.98 3.19
N LYS A 42 -13.96 6.94 2.31
CA LYS A 42 -15.32 7.42 2.03
C LYS A 42 -16.02 6.64 0.94
N VAL A 43 -15.30 5.78 0.21
CA VAL A 43 -15.95 4.92 -0.78
C VAL A 43 -16.97 4.07 -0.06
N SER A 44 -18.23 4.34 -0.39
CA SER A 44 -19.37 3.72 0.26
C SER A 44 -19.28 2.20 0.17
N TRP A 45 -19.32 1.60 1.28
CA TRP A 45 -19.42 0.19 1.58
C TRP A 45 -20.62 -0.40 0.83
N ALA A 46 -20.40 -1.09 -0.27
CA ALA A 46 -21.33 -2.14 -0.63
C ALA A 46 -21.20 -3.18 0.48
N PRO A 47 -22.28 -3.55 1.18
CA PRO A 47 -22.22 -4.64 2.13
C PRO A 47 -21.55 -5.81 1.44
N VAL A 48 -20.56 -6.41 2.10
CA VAL A 48 -19.92 -7.63 1.58
C VAL A 48 -21.05 -8.63 1.34
N PRO A 49 -21.29 -9.09 0.12
CA PRO A 49 -22.30 -10.11 -0.11
C PRO A 49 -21.97 -11.28 0.81
N ASN A 50 -22.98 -11.95 1.34
CA ASN A 50 -22.86 -13.02 2.33
C ASN A 50 -22.18 -14.27 1.74
N PHE A 51 -20.88 -14.21 1.48
CA PHE A 51 -20.06 -15.26 0.85
C PHE A 51 -19.43 -16.23 1.86
N GLY A 52 -19.94 -16.27 3.10
CA GLY A 52 -19.41 -17.17 4.13
C GLY A 52 -18.00 -16.76 4.57
N TYR A 53 -17.89 -15.61 5.18
CA TYR A 53 -16.68 -15.12 5.84
C TYR A 53 -16.84 -15.14 7.36
N ASN A 54 -15.72 -15.20 8.04
CA ASN A 54 -15.62 -14.93 9.47
C ASN A 54 -15.09 -13.52 9.67
N LEU A 55 -15.62 -12.81 10.68
CA LEU A 55 -15.20 -11.47 11.07
C LEU A 55 -14.74 -11.52 12.53
N ASP A 56 -13.46 -11.28 12.73
CA ASP A 56 -12.82 -11.13 14.04
C ASP A 56 -12.40 -9.66 14.25
N PHE A 57 -12.12 -9.30 15.50
CA PHE A 57 -11.57 -7.98 15.86
C PHE A 57 -10.29 -8.15 16.67
N LEU A 58 -9.24 -7.44 16.25
CA LEU A 58 -8.00 -7.31 17.00
C LEU A 58 -7.93 -5.92 17.65
N ARG A 59 -7.12 -5.75 18.69
CA ARG A 59 -6.86 -4.45 19.30
C ARG A 59 -5.47 -3.99 18.95
N ASP A 60 -5.34 -2.78 18.38
CA ASP A 60 -4.05 -2.16 18.12
C ASP A 60 -3.46 -1.48 19.37
N SER A 61 -2.28 -0.89 19.27
CA SER A 61 -1.59 -0.22 20.37
C SER A 61 -2.32 1.00 20.93
N LYS A 62 -3.27 1.56 20.16
CA LYS A 62 -4.15 2.67 20.55
C LYS A 62 -5.52 2.18 21.06
N ASP A 63 -5.66 0.87 21.33
CA ASP A 63 -6.89 0.19 21.74
C ASP A 63 -8.06 0.31 20.73
N ARG A 64 -7.77 0.58 19.45
CA ARG A 64 -8.78 0.62 18.39
C ARG A 64 -9.14 -0.80 17.96
N ALA A 65 -10.42 -1.08 17.74
CA ALA A 65 -10.85 -2.34 17.14
C ALA A 65 -10.50 -2.34 15.64
N ILE A 66 -9.71 -3.31 15.23
CA ILE A 66 -9.32 -3.56 13.84
C ILE A 66 -10.07 -4.80 13.36
N SER A 67 -10.97 -4.65 12.40
CA SER A 67 -11.72 -5.76 11.83
C SER A 67 -10.83 -6.60 10.93
N VAL A 68 -10.92 -7.93 11.08
CA VAL A 68 -10.15 -8.91 10.29
C VAL A 68 -11.11 -9.88 9.64
N TRP A 69 -11.08 -9.92 8.33
CA TRP A 69 -11.95 -10.73 7.49
C TRP A 69 -11.23 -12.01 7.08
N THR A 70 -11.86 -13.15 7.29
CA THR A 70 -11.32 -14.46 6.93
C THR A 70 -12.25 -15.21 6.01
N PHE A 71 -11.72 -15.69 4.87
CA PHE A 71 -12.41 -16.55 3.91
C PHE A 71 -11.69 -17.91 3.87
N ASP A 72 -12.24 -18.87 4.57
CA ASP A 72 -11.61 -20.17 4.73
C ASP A 72 -11.59 -20.99 3.44
N ASN A 73 -10.45 -21.62 3.17
CA ASN A 73 -10.30 -22.70 2.21
C ASN A 73 -9.79 -23.97 2.94
N PRO A 74 -10.68 -24.87 3.39
CA PRO A 74 -10.29 -26.05 4.15
C PRO A 74 -9.50 -27.09 3.32
N GLN A 75 -9.40 -26.91 2.02
CA GLN A 75 -8.67 -27.81 1.10
C GLN A 75 -7.20 -27.38 0.93
N SER A 76 -6.80 -26.22 1.51
CA SER A 76 -5.46 -25.69 1.37
C SER A 76 -4.85 -25.39 2.75
N ASN A 77 -3.58 -25.69 2.91
CA ASN A 77 -2.80 -25.25 4.08
C ASN A 77 -2.15 -23.86 3.88
N LYS A 78 -2.29 -23.26 2.69
CA LYS A 78 -1.80 -21.91 2.40
C LYS A 78 -2.72 -20.86 3.01
N VAL A 79 -2.13 -19.81 3.56
CA VAL A 79 -2.82 -18.60 4.03
C VAL A 79 -2.31 -17.39 3.25
N ILE A 80 -3.21 -16.62 2.68
CA ILE A 80 -2.91 -15.37 1.97
C ILE A 80 -3.30 -14.22 2.89
N LEU A 81 -2.29 -13.56 3.48
CA LEU A 81 -2.50 -12.29 4.14
C LEU A 81 -2.62 -11.21 3.06
N TYR A 82 -3.85 -10.84 2.72
CA TYR A 82 -4.14 -9.88 1.68
C TYR A 82 -4.31 -8.47 2.26
N LEU A 83 -3.53 -7.53 1.74
CA LEU A 83 -3.51 -6.14 2.16
C LEU A 83 -4.08 -5.28 1.02
N HIS A 84 -5.25 -4.68 1.32
CA HIS A 84 -6.08 -4.00 0.32
C HIS A 84 -5.56 -2.63 -0.09
N GLY A 85 -5.99 -2.15 -1.25
CA GLY A 85 -5.70 -0.80 -1.75
C GLY A 85 -6.50 0.30 -1.03
N ASN A 86 -6.32 1.55 -1.47
CA ASN A 86 -6.89 2.73 -0.80
C ASN A 86 -8.43 2.78 -0.81
N SER A 87 -9.08 2.17 -1.79
CA SER A 87 -10.55 2.12 -1.84
C SER A 87 -11.19 1.17 -0.82
N GLY A 88 -10.40 0.42 -0.07
CA GLY A 88 -10.89 -0.50 0.95
C GLY A 88 -11.72 -1.69 0.43
N ARG A 89 -11.69 -1.94 -0.87
CA ARG A 89 -12.44 -3.06 -1.47
C ARG A 89 -11.80 -4.40 -1.12
N ILE A 90 -12.10 -4.89 0.06
CA ILE A 90 -11.63 -6.18 0.55
C ILE A 90 -12.22 -7.31 -0.30
N ASN A 91 -13.49 -7.23 -0.64
CA ASN A 91 -14.28 -8.28 -1.30
C ASN A 91 -14.01 -8.48 -2.80
N ASP A 92 -13.42 -7.52 -3.51
CA ASP A 92 -13.26 -7.61 -4.97
C ASP A 92 -12.37 -8.79 -5.41
N PHE A 93 -11.46 -9.23 -4.53
CA PHE A 93 -10.49 -10.29 -4.82
C PHE A 93 -10.71 -11.59 -4.04
N PHE A 94 -11.51 -11.58 -2.98
CA PHE A 94 -11.59 -12.72 -2.06
C PHE A 94 -12.09 -14.00 -2.69
N VAL A 95 -13.16 -13.91 -3.51
CA VAL A 95 -13.73 -15.08 -4.16
C VAL A 95 -12.71 -15.78 -5.05
N ASP A 96 -11.89 -14.99 -5.73
CA ASP A 96 -10.86 -15.52 -6.62
C ASP A 96 -9.60 -15.93 -5.87
N LEU A 97 -9.16 -15.17 -4.86
CA LEU A 97 -8.02 -15.52 -4.01
C LEU A 97 -8.25 -16.81 -3.20
N LYS A 98 -9.48 -17.06 -2.76
CA LYS A 98 -9.84 -18.26 -2.01
C LYS A 98 -9.50 -19.56 -2.75
N LYS A 99 -9.39 -19.55 -4.08
CA LYS A 99 -8.98 -20.72 -4.87
C LYS A 99 -7.55 -21.16 -4.53
N TYR A 100 -6.70 -20.24 -4.05
CA TYR A 100 -5.27 -20.47 -3.78
C TYR A 100 -4.94 -20.68 -2.31
N GLY A 101 -5.85 -20.39 -1.40
CA GLY A 101 -5.67 -20.56 0.04
C GLY A 101 -6.75 -19.89 0.87
N THR A 102 -6.67 -20.05 2.18
CA THR A 102 -7.46 -19.23 3.11
C THR A 102 -6.99 -17.78 3.00
N VAL A 103 -7.93 -16.85 2.81
CA VAL A 103 -7.63 -15.41 2.67
C VAL A 103 -7.96 -14.70 3.97
N VAL A 104 -7.00 -13.96 4.50
CA VAL A 104 -7.16 -13.13 5.70
C VAL A 104 -6.76 -11.70 5.37
N SER A 105 -7.63 -10.74 5.69
CA SER A 105 -7.38 -9.34 5.41
C SER A 105 -7.85 -8.45 6.56
N PRO A 106 -6.98 -7.63 7.14
CA PRO A 106 -7.40 -6.56 8.02
C PRO A 106 -8.03 -5.44 7.21
N ALA A 107 -9.03 -4.77 7.77
CA ALA A 107 -9.38 -3.42 7.38
C ALA A 107 -8.53 -2.44 8.19
N TYR A 108 -7.92 -1.46 7.52
CA TYR A 108 -7.11 -0.46 8.23
C TYR A 108 -7.99 0.46 9.11
N PRO A 109 -7.42 1.20 10.07
CA PRO A 109 -8.19 2.16 10.86
C PRO A 109 -9.05 3.07 9.99
N GLY A 110 -10.33 3.21 10.34
CA GLY A 110 -11.32 3.99 9.60
C GLY A 110 -11.88 3.35 8.33
N TYR A 111 -11.45 2.13 8.01
CA TYR A 111 -12.03 1.32 6.91
C TYR A 111 -12.94 0.23 7.49
N HIS A 112 -14.02 -0.10 6.79
CA HIS A 112 -15.02 -1.09 7.21
C HIS A 112 -15.43 -0.89 8.68
N GLU A 113 -15.47 -1.95 9.45
CA GLU A 113 -15.82 -1.93 10.86
C GLU A 113 -14.63 -1.58 11.78
N SER A 114 -13.48 -1.18 11.21
CA SER A 114 -12.33 -0.75 12.02
C SER A 114 -12.51 0.64 12.57
N GLU A 115 -12.18 0.82 13.85
CA GLU A 115 -12.28 2.11 14.55
C GLU A 115 -11.17 3.08 14.12
N GLY A 116 -11.41 4.38 14.36
CA GLY A 116 -10.43 5.46 14.21
C GLY A 116 -10.40 6.10 12.83
N ASN A 117 -9.27 6.72 12.51
CA ASN A 117 -9.01 7.34 11.22
C ASN A 117 -7.75 6.71 10.60
N PRO A 118 -7.68 6.62 9.25
CA PRO A 118 -6.52 6.03 8.60
C PRO A 118 -5.29 6.93 8.73
N ASP A 119 -4.18 6.31 9.11
CA ASP A 119 -2.85 6.90 9.13
C ASP A 119 -1.81 5.84 8.74
N THR A 120 -0.61 6.26 8.37
CA THR A 120 0.47 5.36 7.93
C THR A 120 0.83 4.32 8.99
N GLU A 121 0.96 4.76 10.24
CA GLU A 121 1.34 3.91 11.36
C GLU A 121 0.26 2.85 11.61
N GLY A 122 -1.02 3.26 11.67
CA GLY A 122 -2.14 2.34 11.87
C GLY A 122 -2.30 1.33 10.74
N VAL A 123 -2.01 1.71 9.48
CA VAL A 123 -2.02 0.78 8.34
C VAL A 123 -0.94 -0.30 8.50
N TYR A 124 0.27 0.10 8.89
CA TYR A 124 1.37 -0.85 9.12
C TYR A 124 1.10 -1.74 10.33
N GLU A 125 0.62 -1.16 11.42
CA GLU A 125 0.31 -1.90 12.63
C GLU A 125 -0.82 -2.91 12.42
N ALA A 126 -1.91 -2.54 11.76
CA ALA A 126 -3.01 -3.45 11.46
C ALA A 126 -2.55 -4.68 10.65
N ALA A 127 -1.69 -4.45 9.66
CA ALA A 127 -1.13 -5.53 8.85
C ALA A 127 -0.23 -6.46 9.68
N LEU A 128 0.68 -5.90 10.48
CA LEU A 128 1.61 -6.67 11.31
C LEU A 128 0.88 -7.44 12.42
N LEU A 129 -0.06 -6.78 13.10
CA LEU A 129 -0.90 -7.38 14.13
C LEU A 129 -1.69 -8.58 13.60
N THR A 130 -2.20 -8.47 12.36
CA THR A 130 -2.93 -9.57 11.71
C THR A 130 -1.99 -10.74 11.41
N TYR A 131 -0.79 -10.49 10.87
CA TYR A 131 0.21 -11.55 10.67
C TYR A 131 0.57 -12.25 12.00
N ASP A 132 0.86 -11.46 13.04
CA ASP A 132 1.23 -12.00 14.35
C ASP A 132 0.08 -12.79 15.00
N ASN A 133 -1.17 -12.39 14.79
CA ASN A 133 -2.33 -13.16 15.23
C ASN A 133 -2.42 -14.52 14.51
N LEU A 134 -2.17 -14.56 13.19
CA LEU A 134 -2.14 -15.82 12.43
C LEU A 134 -1.11 -16.79 13.01
N VAL A 135 0.08 -16.31 13.31
CA VAL A 135 1.18 -17.17 13.80
C VAL A 135 0.99 -17.51 15.27
N ASN A 136 0.85 -16.51 16.14
CA ASN A 136 0.94 -16.69 17.59
C ASN A 136 -0.38 -17.18 18.23
N THR A 137 -1.53 -16.82 17.63
CA THR A 137 -2.85 -17.15 18.19
C THR A 137 -3.54 -18.26 17.44
N LYS A 138 -3.51 -18.21 16.09
CA LYS A 138 -4.16 -19.24 15.25
C LYS A 138 -3.23 -20.43 14.96
N GLY A 139 -1.94 -20.35 15.32
CA GLY A 139 -0.96 -21.44 15.16
C GLY A 139 -0.58 -21.76 13.71
N ILE A 140 -0.75 -20.81 12.80
CA ILE A 140 -0.40 -20.97 11.38
C ILE A 140 1.12 -20.99 11.24
N ASN A 141 1.66 -21.99 10.56
CA ASN A 141 3.08 -22.03 10.24
C ASN A 141 3.44 -20.87 9.30
N PRO A 142 4.40 -19.99 9.67
CA PRO A 142 4.83 -18.88 8.83
C PRO A 142 5.19 -19.27 7.39
N SER A 143 5.76 -20.45 7.19
CA SER A 143 6.11 -20.97 5.85
C SER A 143 4.90 -21.27 4.96
N ASN A 144 3.67 -21.22 5.49
CA ASN A 144 2.44 -21.32 4.73
C ASN A 144 1.81 -19.94 4.43
N ILE A 145 2.35 -18.85 5.01
CA ILE A 145 1.79 -17.52 4.85
C ILE A 145 2.41 -16.81 3.64
N ILE A 146 1.57 -16.49 2.65
CA ILE A 146 1.90 -15.62 1.53
C ILE A 146 1.40 -14.22 1.89
N ILE A 147 2.32 -13.26 1.97
CA ILE A 147 1.98 -11.85 2.17
C ILE A 147 1.71 -11.25 0.80
N MET A 148 0.51 -10.70 0.59
CA MET A 148 0.10 -10.15 -0.71
C MET A 148 -0.45 -8.74 -0.53
N GLY A 149 0.06 -7.80 -1.32
CA GLY A 149 -0.42 -6.42 -1.31
C GLY A 149 -0.69 -5.89 -2.71
N HIS A 150 -1.79 -5.14 -2.85
CA HIS A 150 -2.20 -4.52 -4.10
C HIS A 150 -2.25 -3.00 -3.95
N SER A 151 -1.67 -2.26 -4.90
CA SER A 151 -1.71 -0.79 -4.89
C SER A 151 -1.14 -0.22 -3.58
N MET A 152 -1.88 0.59 -2.86
CA MET A 152 -1.53 1.10 -1.53
C MET A 152 -1.17 -0.04 -0.54
N GLY A 153 -1.91 -1.15 -0.61
CA GLY A 153 -1.69 -2.31 0.26
C GLY A 153 -0.36 -3.02 0.08
N GLY A 154 0.34 -2.77 -1.04
CA GLY A 154 1.71 -3.23 -1.21
C GLY A 154 2.68 -2.62 -0.20
N SER A 155 2.43 -1.39 0.28
CA SER A 155 3.29 -0.76 1.28
C SER A 155 3.27 -1.50 2.64
N PRO A 156 2.11 -1.77 3.28
CA PRO A 156 2.08 -2.61 4.47
C PRO A 156 2.51 -4.06 4.21
N ALA A 157 2.33 -4.60 2.98
CA ALA A 157 2.83 -5.94 2.65
C ALA A 157 4.36 -6.00 2.70
N VAL A 158 5.02 -5.03 2.10
CA VAL A 158 6.50 -4.89 2.16
C VAL A 158 6.96 -4.66 3.60
N TYR A 159 6.23 -3.84 4.37
CA TYR A 159 6.53 -3.62 5.78
C TYR A 159 6.49 -4.93 6.58
N VAL A 160 5.39 -5.69 6.51
CA VAL A 160 5.27 -6.99 7.20
C VAL A 160 6.38 -7.95 6.77
N ALA A 161 6.64 -8.08 5.45
CA ALA A 161 7.71 -8.93 4.93
C ALA A 161 9.10 -8.53 5.43
N SER A 162 9.33 -7.23 5.68
CA SER A 162 10.60 -6.73 6.25
C SER A 162 10.77 -7.06 7.73
N GLN A 163 9.66 -7.30 8.45
CA GLN A 163 9.63 -7.60 9.89
C GLN A 163 9.50 -9.10 10.18
N ARG A 164 9.08 -9.91 9.18
CA ARG A 164 8.75 -11.33 9.34
C ARG A 164 9.43 -12.16 8.25
N PRO A 165 10.75 -12.39 8.40
CA PRO A 165 11.56 -13.11 7.41
C PRO A 165 11.25 -14.62 7.33
N GLU A 166 10.41 -15.14 8.21
CA GLU A 166 9.94 -16.51 8.23
C GLU A 166 8.72 -16.77 7.32
N ALA A 167 8.09 -15.72 6.79
CA ALA A 167 6.97 -15.84 5.86
C ALA A 167 7.40 -16.52 4.55
N LYS A 168 6.45 -17.21 3.92
CA LYS A 168 6.70 -17.99 2.71
C LYS A 168 7.20 -17.14 1.53
N LYS A 169 6.50 -16.04 1.26
CA LYS A 169 6.71 -15.22 0.05
C LYS A 169 5.98 -13.88 0.15
N LEU A 170 6.52 -12.88 -0.52
CA LEU A 170 5.88 -11.60 -0.76
C LEU A 170 5.41 -11.49 -2.22
N ILE A 171 4.13 -11.19 -2.42
CA ILE A 171 3.54 -10.84 -3.72
C ILE A 171 3.10 -9.38 -3.68
N VAL A 172 3.60 -8.58 -4.61
CA VAL A 172 3.30 -7.14 -4.72
C VAL A 172 2.73 -6.86 -6.10
N ILE A 173 1.58 -6.17 -6.16
CA ILE A 173 0.90 -5.88 -7.42
C ILE A 173 0.66 -4.36 -7.52
N ASN A 174 1.14 -3.74 -8.60
CA ASN A 174 0.92 -2.33 -8.94
C ASN A 174 1.16 -1.38 -7.75
N THR A 175 2.31 -1.50 -7.09
CA THR A 175 2.66 -0.73 -5.90
C THR A 175 3.78 0.26 -6.20
N PHE A 176 3.82 1.35 -5.46
CA PHE A 176 4.74 2.47 -5.60
C PHE A 176 5.90 2.41 -4.60
N SER A 177 6.97 3.15 -4.87
CA SER A 177 8.12 3.28 -3.98
C SER A 177 7.82 4.15 -2.73
N SER A 178 7.07 5.25 -2.90
CA SER A 178 6.52 6.08 -1.82
C SER A 178 5.46 7.04 -2.36
N ILE A 179 4.61 7.57 -1.50
CA ILE A 179 3.66 8.63 -1.89
C ILE A 179 4.40 9.88 -2.34
N LYS A 180 5.53 10.20 -1.71
CA LYS A 180 6.38 11.31 -2.15
C LYS A 180 6.83 11.13 -3.60
N SER A 181 7.31 9.94 -3.97
CA SER A 181 7.71 9.62 -5.35
C SER A 181 6.56 9.75 -6.35
N MET A 182 5.38 9.27 -5.98
CA MET A 182 4.16 9.43 -6.80
C MET A 182 3.81 10.90 -7.00
N CYS A 183 3.84 11.69 -5.94
CA CYS A 183 3.58 13.12 -5.98
C CYS A 183 4.62 13.86 -6.84
N GLU A 184 5.90 13.62 -6.65
CA GLU A 184 6.99 14.26 -7.41
C GLU A 184 6.87 13.99 -8.91
N ARG A 185 6.43 12.82 -9.29
CA ARG A 185 6.16 12.47 -10.70
C ARG A 185 5.04 13.30 -11.29
N GLN A 186 3.99 13.60 -10.53
CA GLN A 186 2.80 14.29 -11.01
C GLN A 186 2.88 15.81 -10.84
N TYR A 187 3.45 16.28 -9.74
CA TYR A 187 3.45 17.70 -9.33
C TYR A 187 4.86 18.29 -9.16
N SER A 188 5.89 17.51 -9.45
CA SER A 188 7.30 17.94 -9.43
C SER A 188 7.69 18.62 -8.11
N ILE A 189 8.18 19.86 -8.19
CA ILE A 189 8.71 20.62 -7.05
C ILE A 189 7.69 20.92 -5.94
N LEU A 190 6.39 20.79 -6.19
CA LEU A 190 5.35 21.07 -5.18
C LEU A 190 5.28 20.00 -4.08
N CYS A 191 5.95 18.87 -4.27
CA CYS A 191 5.94 17.74 -3.34
C CYS A 191 7.10 17.75 -2.32
N GLY A 192 7.87 18.82 -2.27
CA GLY A 192 9.05 18.94 -1.39
C GLY A 192 8.76 18.80 0.11
N PHE A 193 7.51 19.05 0.53
CA PHE A 193 7.06 18.95 1.92
C PHE A 193 6.11 17.78 2.19
N THR A 194 5.81 16.95 1.20
CA THR A 194 5.07 15.71 1.46
C THR A 194 5.92 14.85 2.40
N GLY A 195 5.38 14.54 3.57
CA GLY A 195 6.07 13.70 4.54
C GLY A 195 6.35 12.29 4.00
N ASP A 196 6.99 11.47 4.79
CA ASP A 196 7.39 10.11 4.45
C ASP A 196 6.20 9.13 4.58
N ILE A 197 5.08 9.48 3.92
CA ILE A 197 3.84 8.70 3.93
C ILE A 197 4.04 7.46 3.07
N LEU A 198 3.77 6.27 3.64
CA LEU A 198 3.88 4.98 2.97
C LEU A 198 5.20 4.84 2.19
N ASN A 199 6.34 5.01 2.87
CA ASN A 199 7.66 4.83 2.27
C ASN A 199 7.99 3.33 2.12
N THR A 200 7.44 2.73 1.08
CA THR A 200 7.60 1.31 0.76
C THR A 200 9.07 0.95 0.51
N ALA A 201 9.79 1.83 -0.20
CA ALA A 201 11.18 1.60 -0.58
C ALA A 201 12.12 1.43 0.63
N SER A 202 11.87 2.16 1.74
CA SER A 202 12.69 2.05 2.96
C SER A 202 12.62 0.68 3.63
N TYR A 203 11.49 -0.01 3.51
CA TYR A 203 11.31 -1.35 4.03
C TYR A 203 11.72 -2.43 3.02
N ALA A 204 11.59 -2.18 1.72
CA ALA A 204 11.98 -3.13 0.67
C ALA A 204 13.43 -3.58 0.78
N THR A 205 14.33 -2.68 1.21
CA THR A 205 15.76 -3.00 1.43
C THR A 205 16.01 -4.06 2.50
N LYS A 206 15.05 -4.31 3.38
CA LYS A 206 15.14 -5.26 4.49
C LYS A 206 14.43 -6.60 4.22
N VAL A 207 13.70 -6.72 3.11
CA VAL A 207 12.98 -7.94 2.75
C VAL A 207 13.97 -9.00 2.28
N THR A 208 13.97 -10.15 2.94
CA THR A 208 14.87 -11.29 2.63
C THR A 208 14.14 -12.48 2.01
N ILE A 209 12.83 -12.57 2.17
CA ILE A 209 11.99 -13.63 1.61
C ILE A 209 11.84 -13.51 0.09
N PRO A 210 11.43 -14.59 -0.62
CA PRO A 210 11.14 -14.51 -2.05
C PRO A 210 10.13 -13.42 -2.40
N VAL A 211 10.43 -12.63 -3.45
CA VAL A 211 9.58 -11.51 -3.91
C VAL A 211 9.11 -11.75 -5.33
N ARG A 212 7.80 -11.60 -5.56
CA ARG A 212 7.19 -11.54 -6.89
C ARG A 212 6.47 -10.21 -7.03
N HIS A 213 6.99 -9.34 -7.89
CA HIS A 213 6.45 -8.00 -8.09
C HIS A 213 5.83 -7.90 -9.48
N PHE A 214 4.53 -7.66 -9.53
CA PHE A 214 3.75 -7.54 -10.76
C PHE A 214 3.47 -6.07 -11.07
N VAL A 215 3.74 -5.68 -12.31
CA VAL A 215 3.44 -4.34 -12.82
C VAL A 215 2.69 -4.44 -14.13
N TYR A 216 1.60 -3.72 -14.27
CA TYR A 216 0.80 -3.66 -15.50
C TYR A 216 1.23 -2.44 -16.32
N LYS A 217 1.67 -2.66 -17.56
CA LYS A 217 2.26 -1.61 -18.42
C LYS A 217 1.32 -0.43 -18.68
N GLY A 218 0.02 -0.67 -18.70
CA GLY A 218 -1.01 0.36 -18.92
C GLY A 218 -1.58 0.99 -17.65
N ASP A 219 -1.04 0.72 -16.47
CA ASP A 219 -1.53 1.29 -15.22
C ASP A 219 -1.25 2.79 -15.15
N LEU A 220 -2.33 3.59 -15.11
CA LEU A 220 -2.26 5.04 -14.97
C LEU A 220 -2.38 5.51 -13.52
N SER A 221 -2.90 4.66 -12.62
CA SER A 221 -3.03 4.99 -11.19
C SER A 221 -1.71 4.88 -10.47
N VAL A 222 -0.99 3.76 -10.70
CA VAL A 222 0.39 3.57 -10.26
C VAL A 222 1.22 3.26 -11.49
N PRO A 223 1.88 4.25 -12.08
CA PRO A 223 2.66 4.05 -13.30
C PRO A 223 3.73 2.96 -13.14
N PRO A 224 3.94 2.10 -14.14
CA PRO A 224 4.89 0.97 -14.07
C PRO A 224 6.28 1.37 -13.60
N ALA A 225 6.70 2.59 -13.90
CA ALA A 225 8.00 3.12 -13.47
C ALA A 225 8.12 3.22 -11.93
N GLU A 226 7.02 3.40 -11.20
CA GLU A 226 7.04 3.38 -9.73
C GLU A 226 7.24 1.97 -9.19
N GLY A 227 6.57 0.97 -9.78
CA GLY A 227 6.79 -0.43 -9.44
C GLY A 227 8.23 -0.88 -9.75
N LYS A 228 8.78 -0.50 -10.90
CA LYS A 228 10.18 -0.76 -11.25
C LYS A 228 11.14 -0.11 -10.25
N LYS A 229 10.91 1.15 -9.90
CA LYS A 229 11.70 1.87 -8.88
C LYS A 229 11.63 1.17 -7.53
N LEU A 230 10.45 0.69 -7.11
CA LEU A 230 10.31 -0.10 -5.89
C LEU A 230 11.09 -1.42 -5.98
N PHE A 231 11.00 -2.12 -7.11
CA PHE A 231 11.67 -3.42 -7.30
C PHE A 231 13.20 -3.34 -7.13
N GLU A 232 13.82 -2.25 -7.55
CA GLU A 232 15.26 -2.00 -7.38
C GLU A 232 15.67 -2.01 -5.90
N ASN A 233 14.75 -1.61 -5.00
CA ASN A 233 15.01 -1.55 -3.56
C ASN A 233 14.92 -2.89 -2.82
N PHE A 234 14.48 -3.98 -3.44
CA PHE A 234 14.56 -5.30 -2.84
C PHE A 234 15.98 -5.86 -2.92
N THR A 235 16.92 -5.22 -2.23
CA THR A 235 18.35 -5.51 -2.32
C THR A 235 18.78 -6.70 -1.47
N SER A 236 18.02 -7.07 -0.44
CA SER A 236 18.34 -8.18 0.47
C SER A 236 17.68 -9.50 0.09
N SER A 237 16.72 -9.51 -0.84
CA SER A 237 16.11 -10.74 -1.34
C SER A 237 16.97 -11.34 -2.46
N ASN A 238 17.40 -12.60 -2.28
CA ASN A 238 18.15 -13.35 -3.28
C ASN A 238 17.25 -14.01 -4.34
N ASP A 239 15.95 -14.09 -4.10
CA ASP A 239 14.93 -14.64 -5.02
C ASP A 239 13.86 -13.57 -5.29
N LYS A 240 14.17 -12.64 -6.17
CA LYS A 240 13.22 -11.59 -6.58
C LYS A 240 13.00 -11.58 -8.09
N VAL A 241 11.75 -11.48 -8.49
CA VAL A 241 11.35 -11.40 -9.90
C VAL A 241 10.33 -10.27 -10.07
N ILE A 242 10.56 -9.42 -11.09
CA ILE A 242 9.54 -8.50 -11.58
C ILE A 242 8.88 -9.08 -12.83
N VAL A 243 7.56 -9.06 -12.87
CA VAL A 243 6.75 -9.53 -13.99
C VAL A 243 5.99 -8.34 -14.57
N GLU A 244 6.27 -8.03 -15.82
CA GLU A 244 5.56 -6.97 -16.54
C GLU A 244 4.42 -7.58 -17.37
N LEU A 245 3.19 -7.16 -17.11
CA LEU A 245 2.00 -7.65 -17.78
C LEU A 245 1.46 -6.60 -18.75
N ASP A 246 1.04 -7.04 -19.94
CA ASP A 246 0.60 -6.13 -21.01
C ASP A 246 -0.85 -5.63 -20.81
N LYS A 247 -1.63 -6.32 -19.99
CA LYS A 247 -3.03 -5.95 -19.73
C LYS A 247 -3.12 -4.61 -18.99
N TYR A 248 -4.06 -3.77 -19.43
CA TYR A 248 -4.42 -2.56 -18.72
C TYR A 248 -5.40 -2.91 -17.61
N THR A 249 -4.93 -2.93 -16.37
CA THR A 249 -5.80 -3.01 -15.19
C THR A 249 -5.06 -2.60 -13.92
N HIS A 250 -5.61 -1.60 -13.23
CA HIS A 250 -5.17 -1.27 -11.86
C HIS A 250 -6.01 -2.04 -10.84
N THR A 251 -7.30 -2.18 -11.11
CA THR A 251 -8.30 -2.61 -10.12
C THR A 251 -8.45 -4.13 -10.09
N TYR A 252 -8.34 -4.82 -11.23
CA TYR A 252 -8.61 -6.24 -11.34
C TYR A 252 -7.42 -7.00 -11.95
N PRO A 253 -6.40 -7.35 -11.13
CA PRO A 253 -5.30 -8.18 -11.59
C PRO A 253 -5.79 -9.58 -12.02
N ASP A 254 -5.15 -10.14 -13.03
CA ASP A 254 -5.35 -11.53 -13.39
C ASP A 254 -4.69 -12.44 -12.35
N LEU A 255 -5.47 -12.88 -11.36
CA LEU A 255 -4.93 -13.68 -10.26
C LEU A 255 -4.43 -15.05 -10.71
N ASN A 256 -5.00 -15.66 -11.78
CA ASN A 256 -4.48 -16.92 -12.31
C ASN A 256 -3.05 -16.71 -12.84
N GLU A 257 -2.82 -15.66 -13.58
CA GLU A 257 -1.48 -15.33 -14.07
C GLU A 257 -0.53 -14.99 -12.92
N VAL A 258 -0.98 -14.17 -11.95
CA VAL A 258 -0.19 -13.80 -10.76
C VAL A 258 0.26 -15.05 -9.99
N PHE A 259 -0.66 -15.96 -9.64
CA PHE A 259 -0.32 -17.15 -8.86
C PHE A 259 0.49 -18.18 -9.66
N THR A 260 0.26 -18.31 -10.98
CA THR A 260 1.07 -19.15 -11.86
C THR A 260 2.51 -18.63 -11.92
N GLN A 261 2.71 -17.35 -12.20
CA GLN A 261 4.03 -16.72 -12.27
C GLN A 261 4.72 -16.66 -10.90
N ALA A 262 3.95 -16.62 -9.81
CA ALA A 262 4.49 -16.68 -8.46
C ALA A 262 4.90 -18.12 -8.04
N GLY A 263 4.58 -19.15 -8.85
CA GLY A 263 4.81 -20.56 -8.50
C GLY A 263 3.89 -21.03 -7.36
N GLU A 264 2.68 -20.48 -7.27
CA GLU A 264 1.71 -20.77 -6.21
C GLU A 264 0.34 -21.25 -6.77
N ALA A 265 0.23 -21.46 -8.08
CA ALA A 265 -0.93 -22.12 -8.69
C ALA A 265 -1.11 -23.54 -8.09
N ASN A 266 -2.38 -23.95 -7.92
CA ASN A 266 -2.73 -25.28 -7.39
C ASN A 266 -2.57 -26.33 -8.49
#